data_c8e984315a6d92f4f75eff2801a1eb4e
#
_entry.id   c8e984315a6d92f4f75eff2801a1eb4e
#
_cell.length_a   1.000
_cell.length_b   1.000
_cell.length_c   1.000
_cell.angle_alpha   90.00
_cell.angle_beta   90.00
_cell.angle_gamma   90.00
#
_symmetry.space_group_name_H-M   'P 1'
#
loop_
_entity.id
_entity.type
_entity.pdbx_description
1 polymer ?
#
loop_
_entity_poly.entity_id
_entity_poly.type
_entity_poly.pdbx_seq_one_letter_code
_entity_poly.pdbx_strand_id
1 'polypeptide(L)'
;MSFEFVEKIIKAGIPDAQVFVEDMTGTRDHLDITVVSDAFKGKMLFEQHQMLMNLLKEELKSRIHAVKLQTYTKEKYAQAKG
;
A
#
# COMPACT_ATOMS: atom_id res chain seq x y z
N MET A 1 16.77 7.41 -1.49
CA MET A 1 15.84 7.44 -2.63
C MET A 1 14.46 7.08 -2.17
N SER A 2 13.49 7.75 -2.69
CA SER A 2 12.11 7.56 -2.28
C SER A 2 11.40 6.54 -3.17
N PHE A 3 10.30 6.02 -2.64
CA PHE A 3 9.41 5.16 -3.41
C PHE A 3 8.20 5.97 -3.88
N GLU A 4 8.45 7.17 -4.37
CA GLU A 4 7.39 8.07 -4.82
C GLU A 4 6.52 7.46 -5.91
N PHE A 5 7.09 6.61 -6.75
CA PHE A 5 6.30 5.98 -7.80
C PHE A 5 5.20 5.09 -7.23
N VAL A 6 5.48 4.39 -6.13
CA VAL A 6 4.47 3.56 -5.45
C VAL A 6 3.36 4.44 -4.88
N GLU A 7 3.77 5.51 -4.20
CA GLU A 7 2.84 6.45 -3.61
C GLU A 7 1.93 7.09 -4.65
N LYS A 8 2.50 7.52 -5.77
CA LYS A 8 1.74 8.13 -6.85
C LYS A 8 0.72 7.17 -7.46
N ILE A 9 1.14 5.93 -7.69
CA ILE A 9 0.25 4.91 -8.25
C ILE A 9 -0.94 4.67 -7.34
N ILE A 10 -0.68 4.52 -6.04
CA ILE A 10 -1.74 4.25 -5.08
C ILE A 10 -2.67 5.44 -4.94
N LYS A 11 -2.12 6.64 -4.84
CA LYS A 11 -2.94 7.85 -4.70
C LYS A 11 -3.76 8.16 -5.95
N ALA A 12 -3.32 7.72 -7.11
CA ALA A 12 -4.09 7.88 -8.34
C ALA A 12 -5.40 7.07 -8.28
N GLY A 13 -5.36 5.89 -7.64
CA GLY A 13 -6.55 5.06 -7.50
C GLY A 13 -7.31 5.32 -6.20
N ILE A 14 -6.63 5.78 -5.16
CA ILE A 14 -7.19 6.04 -3.84
C ILE A 14 -6.73 7.42 -3.38
N PRO A 15 -7.44 8.48 -3.77
CA PRO A 15 -6.97 9.86 -3.57
C PRO A 15 -6.69 10.27 -2.13
N ASP A 16 -7.41 9.71 -1.15
CA ASP A 16 -7.20 10.05 0.25
C ASP A 16 -6.15 9.19 0.95
N ALA A 17 -5.45 8.34 0.20
CA ALA A 17 -4.52 7.38 0.79
C ALA A 17 -3.31 8.05 1.41
N GLN A 18 -2.95 7.56 2.61
CA GLN A 18 -1.63 7.80 3.19
C GLN A 18 -0.82 6.54 2.94
N VAL A 19 0.35 6.69 2.36
CA VAL A 19 1.14 5.54 1.91
C VAL A 19 2.51 5.57 2.61
N PHE A 20 2.86 4.46 3.21
CA PHE A 20 4.16 4.28 3.86
C PHE A 20 4.84 3.08 3.23
N VAL A 21 6.06 3.26 2.76
CA VAL A 21 6.79 2.20 2.06
C VAL A 21 8.13 2.00 2.74
N GLU A 22 8.45 0.75 3.07
CA GLU A 22 9.74 0.37 3.62
C GLU A 22 10.37 -0.71 2.77
N ASP A 23 11.69 -0.65 2.64
CA ASP A 23 12.46 -1.66 1.93
C ASP A 23 12.88 -2.73 2.94
N MET A 24 12.28 -3.92 2.84
CA MET A 24 12.50 -4.98 3.82
C MET A 24 13.90 -5.59 3.79
N THR A 25 14.54 -5.59 2.63
CA THR A 25 15.80 -6.32 2.44
C THR A 25 16.99 -5.44 2.07
N GLY A 26 16.75 -4.16 1.84
CA GLY A 26 17.78 -3.27 1.35
C GLY A 26 18.05 -3.40 -0.14
N THR A 27 17.33 -4.24 -0.85
CA THR A 27 17.51 -4.47 -2.28
C THR A 27 16.50 -3.72 -3.14
N ARG A 28 15.51 -3.07 -2.50
CA ARG A 28 14.51 -2.21 -3.13
C ARG A 28 13.48 -2.96 -4.00
N ASP A 29 13.44 -4.26 -3.91
CA ASP A 29 12.48 -5.08 -4.64
C ASP A 29 11.55 -5.89 -3.75
N HIS A 30 11.78 -5.87 -2.43
CA HIS A 30 10.90 -6.49 -1.44
C HIS A 30 10.39 -5.39 -0.52
N LEU A 31 9.16 -4.96 -0.73
CA LEU A 31 8.62 -3.77 -0.07
C LEU A 31 7.54 -4.12 0.93
N ASP A 32 7.55 -3.41 2.06
CA ASP A 32 6.46 -3.42 3.04
C ASP A 32 5.68 -2.12 2.82
N ILE A 33 4.46 -2.22 2.34
CA ILE A 33 3.62 -1.07 2.00
C ILE A 33 2.42 -1.02 2.92
N THR A 34 2.27 0.10 3.62
CA THR A 34 1.10 0.36 4.47
C THR A 34 0.27 1.46 3.82
N VAL A 35 -1.02 1.22 3.67
CA VAL A 35 -1.93 2.19 3.08
C VAL A 35 -3.08 2.45 4.03
N VAL A 36 -3.32 3.73 4.32
CA VAL A 36 -4.40 4.16 5.21
C VAL A 36 -5.40 4.97 4.38
N SER A 37 -6.64 4.53 4.35
CA SER A 37 -7.68 5.21 3.58
C SER A 37 -9.06 4.81 4.06
N ASP A 38 -9.99 5.74 4.03
CA ASP A 38 -11.39 5.45 4.31
C ASP A 38 -12.07 4.70 3.17
N ALA A 39 -11.42 4.60 2.02
CA ALA A 39 -11.91 3.76 0.93
C ALA A 39 -11.99 2.28 1.33
N PHE A 40 -11.29 1.90 2.38
CA PHE A 40 -11.31 0.53 2.87
C PHE A 40 -12.48 0.21 3.81
N LYS A 41 -13.26 1.21 4.19
CA LYS A 41 -14.41 0.99 5.07
C LYS A 41 -15.40 0.03 4.43
N GLY A 42 -15.88 -0.92 5.22
CA GLY A 42 -16.88 -1.87 4.76
C GLY A 42 -16.33 -2.96 3.83
N LYS A 43 -15.03 -2.98 3.59
CA LYS A 43 -14.40 -3.99 2.75
C LYS A 43 -13.67 -5.01 3.59
N MET A 44 -13.73 -6.27 3.19
CA MET A 44 -12.98 -7.33 3.83
C MET A 44 -11.49 -7.16 3.51
N LEU A 45 -10.63 -7.71 4.36
CA LEU A 45 -9.18 -7.60 4.18
C LEU A 45 -8.73 -8.05 2.79
N PHE A 46 -9.29 -9.15 2.32
CA PHE A 46 -8.99 -9.66 0.98
C PHE A 46 -9.29 -8.61 -0.10
N GLU A 47 -10.44 -7.95 0.01
CA GLU A 47 -10.85 -6.93 -0.96
C GLU A 47 -9.93 -5.72 -0.92
N GLN A 48 -9.51 -5.32 0.28
CA GLN A 48 -8.58 -4.20 0.45
C GLN A 48 -7.24 -4.48 -0.24
N HIS A 49 -6.70 -5.67 0.01
CA HIS A 49 -5.45 -6.09 -0.62
C HIS A 49 -5.60 -6.20 -2.14
N GLN A 50 -6.75 -6.68 -2.60
CA GLN A 50 -7.00 -6.81 -4.03
C GLN A 50 -6.98 -5.46 -4.74
N MET A 51 -7.51 -4.43 -4.10
CA MET A 51 -7.47 -3.08 -4.65
C MET A 51 -6.03 -2.63 -4.88
N LEU A 52 -5.17 -2.85 -3.89
CA LEU A 52 -3.77 -2.46 -3.99
C LEU A 52 -3.01 -3.30 -5.01
N MET A 53 -3.25 -4.59 -5.04
CA MET A 53 -2.59 -5.47 -6.01
C MET A 53 -2.95 -5.08 -7.45
N ASN A 54 -4.20 -4.70 -7.67
CA ASN A 54 -4.63 -4.24 -8.99
C ASN A 54 -3.92 -2.95 -9.41
N LEU A 55 -3.70 -2.04 -8.45
CA LEU A 55 -3.00 -0.79 -8.74
C LEU A 55 -1.51 -1.02 -9.01
N LEU A 56 -0.90 -1.97 -8.32
CA LEU A 56 0.53 -2.23 -8.41
C LEU A 56 0.90 -3.31 -9.41
N LYS A 57 -0.07 -3.84 -10.10
CA LYS A 57 0.07 -5.01 -10.97
C LYS A 57 1.22 -4.90 -11.96
N GLU A 58 1.38 -3.76 -12.62
CA GLU A 58 2.44 -3.57 -13.61
C GLU A 58 3.81 -3.48 -12.95
N GLU A 59 3.89 -2.86 -11.80
CA GLU A 59 5.15 -2.74 -11.07
C GLU A 59 5.60 -4.09 -10.51
N LEU A 60 4.67 -4.94 -10.11
CA LEU A 60 4.98 -6.28 -9.61
C LEU A 60 5.57 -7.16 -10.68
N LYS A 61 5.33 -6.84 -11.95
CA LYS A 61 5.92 -7.58 -13.07
C LYS A 61 7.35 -7.15 -13.37
N SER A 62 7.75 -5.95 -12.98
CA SER A 62 9.03 -5.38 -13.42
C SER A 62 9.94 -4.95 -12.29
N ARG A 63 9.50 -4.06 -11.41
CA ARG A 63 10.38 -3.42 -10.43
C ARG A 63 10.26 -3.95 -9.02
N ILE A 64 9.15 -4.58 -8.69
CA ILE A 64 8.88 -5.07 -7.34
C ILE A 64 8.70 -6.58 -7.41
N HIS A 65 9.57 -7.34 -6.72
CA HIS A 65 9.49 -8.79 -6.71
C HIS A 65 8.48 -9.30 -5.70
N ALA A 66 8.40 -8.65 -4.55
CA ALA A 66 7.48 -9.07 -3.51
C ALA A 66 7.01 -7.88 -2.71
N VAL A 67 5.76 -7.94 -2.24
CA VAL A 67 5.21 -6.90 -1.38
C VAL A 67 4.52 -7.53 -0.20
N LYS A 68 4.63 -6.88 0.95
CA LYS A 68 3.80 -7.15 2.10
C LYS A 68 2.86 -5.96 2.21
N LEU A 69 1.57 -6.23 2.21
CA LEU A 69 0.57 -5.17 2.23
C LEU A 69 -0.11 -5.11 3.59
N GLN A 70 -0.26 -3.90 4.10
CA GLN A 70 -1.03 -3.63 5.31
C GLN A 70 -2.01 -2.51 4.99
N THR A 71 -3.28 -2.71 5.30
CA THR A 71 -4.32 -1.76 4.99
C THR A 71 -5.08 -1.39 6.26
N TYR A 72 -5.41 -0.11 6.39
CA TYR A 72 -6.13 0.41 7.53
C TYR A 72 -7.13 1.47 7.07
N THR A 73 -8.27 1.56 7.75
CA THR A 73 -9.05 2.79 7.70
C THR A 73 -8.33 3.82 8.57
N LYS A 74 -8.67 5.08 8.41
CA LYS A 74 -8.05 6.15 9.22
C LYS A 74 -8.27 5.91 10.71
N GLU A 75 -9.47 5.48 11.08
CA GLU A 75 -9.81 5.19 12.46
C GLU A 75 -8.97 4.05 13.02
N LYS A 76 -8.86 2.94 12.29
CA LYS A 76 -8.09 1.79 12.74
C LYS A 76 -6.60 2.10 12.84
N TYR A 77 -6.09 2.90 11.93
CA TYR A 77 -4.69 3.28 11.96
C TYR A 77 -4.39 4.13 13.20
N ALA A 78 -5.26 5.06 13.53
CA ALA A 78 -5.12 5.88 14.72
C ALA A 78 -5.12 5.01 15.99
N GLN A 79 -5.99 4.01 16.05
CA GLN A 79 -6.05 3.08 17.17
C GLN A 79 -4.79 2.22 17.27
N ALA A 80 -4.28 1.77 16.13
CA ALA A 80 -3.08 0.93 16.10
C ALA A 80 -1.83 1.70 16.53
N LYS A 81 -1.77 2.97 16.20
CA LYS A 81 -0.62 3.81 16.56
C LYS A 81 -0.73 4.39 17.97
N GLY A 82 -1.94 4.59 18.41
CA GLY A 82 -2.20 5.21 19.68
C GLY A 82 -2.04 4.30 20.86
#